data_2e923b5674c8b174063728852a944a26
#
_entry.id   2e923b5674c8b174063728852a944a26
#
_cell.length_a   1.000
_cell.length_b   1.000
_cell.length_c   1.000
_cell.angle_alpha   90.00
_cell.angle_beta   90.00
_cell.angle_gamma   90.00
#
_symmetry.space_group_name_H-M   'P 1'
#
loop_
_entity.id
_entity.type
_entity.pdbx_description
1 polymer ?
#
loop_
_entity_poly.entity_id
_entity_poly.type
_entity_poly.pdbx_seq_one_letter_code
_entity_poly.pdbx_strand_id
1 'polypeptide(L)'
;RPETLGIKDIIRHHINFQYELATRKYTTLLEKEKANREIKEGLIRACDIIDLIIEILRGSANLKMAKDCLVNGNVEGIKFKSEQSKKQAAGLDFTERQAGAILEMRLYKLIGLEILNLQKEYDECVRKIEKYEKILGSRKEMAKVIKADLLNIKKEYGVERRTVIEDGE
;
A
#
# COMPACT_ATOMS: atom_id res chain seq x y z
N ARG A 1 -4.08 46.56 -17.75
CA ARG A 1 -4.24 46.05 -19.12
C ARG A 1 -4.94 44.67 -19.03
N PRO A 2 -6.02 44.43 -19.85
CA PRO A 2 -6.76 43.15 -19.83
C PRO A 2 -5.88 41.91 -20.09
N GLU A 3 -4.92 42.03 -20.99
CA GLU A 3 -4.00 40.92 -21.34
C GLU A 3 -3.12 40.49 -20.18
N THR A 4 -2.61 41.41 -19.38
CA THR A 4 -1.77 41.14 -18.21
C THR A 4 -2.58 40.41 -17.11
N LEU A 5 -3.83 40.87 -16.89
CA LEU A 5 -4.75 40.23 -15.94
C LEU A 5 -5.12 38.81 -16.39
N GLY A 6 -5.36 38.61 -17.69
CA GLY A 6 -5.66 37.30 -18.25
C GLY A 6 -4.51 36.32 -18.08
N ILE A 7 -3.28 36.74 -18.26
CA ILE A 7 -2.07 35.90 -18.08
C ILE A 7 -1.92 35.49 -16.62
N LYS A 8 -2.10 36.43 -15.68
CA LYS A 8 -2.06 36.10 -14.22
C LYS A 8 -3.13 35.11 -13.83
N ASP A 9 -4.34 35.28 -14.36
CA ASP A 9 -5.45 34.33 -14.10
C ASP A 9 -5.16 32.95 -14.67
N ILE A 10 -4.61 32.86 -15.87
CA ILE A 10 -4.21 31.60 -16.50
C ILE A 10 -3.13 30.91 -15.67
N ILE A 11 -2.13 31.64 -15.22
CA ILE A 11 -1.06 31.07 -14.34
C ILE A 11 -1.64 30.59 -13.03
N ARG A 12 -2.54 31.37 -12.42
CA ARG A 12 -3.20 30.98 -11.15
C ARG A 12 -4.02 29.72 -11.33
N HIS A 13 -4.82 29.60 -12.38
CA HIS A 13 -5.59 28.42 -12.71
C HIS A 13 -4.69 27.23 -12.96
N HIS A 14 -3.57 27.41 -13.66
CA HIS A 14 -2.61 26.36 -13.93
C HIS A 14 -1.97 25.83 -12.62
N ILE A 15 -1.57 26.72 -11.72
CA ILE A 15 -1.01 26.35 -10.42
C ILE A 15 -2.06 25.59 -9.60
N ASN A 16 -3.29 26.08 -9.53
CA ASN A 16 -4.38 25.42 -8.81
C ASN A 16 -4.67 24.03 -9.37
N PHE A 17 -4.64 23.91 -10.70
CA PHE A 17 -4.82 22.63 -11.39
C PHE A 17 -3.69 21.64 -11.04
N GLN A 18 -2.43 22.11 -11.00
CA GLN A 18 -1.29 21.29 -10.60
C GLN A 18 -1.42 20.80 -9.15
N TYR A 19 -1.84 21.66 -8.23
CA TYR A 19 -2.11 21.26 -6.84
C TYR A 19 -3.23 20.23 -6.75
N GLU A 20 -4.28 20.40 -7.51
CA GLU A 20 -5.41 19.46 -7.54
C GLU A 20 -4.98 18.10 -8.06
N LEU A 21 -4.24 18.05 -9.17
CA LEU A 21 -3.69 16.81 -9.72
C LEU A 21 -2.74 16.11 -8.74
N ALA A 22 -1.85 16.87 -8.12
CA ALA A 22 -0.91 16.32 -7.14
C ALA A 22 -1.64 15.77 -5.91
N THR A 23 -2.66 16.50 -5.42
CA THR A 23 -3.49 16.02 -4.30
C THR A 23 -4.18 14.70 -4.64
N ARG A 24 -4.76 14.58 -5.82
CA ARG A 24 -5.39 13.33 -6.29
C ARG A 24 -4.38 12.19 -6.38
N LYS A 25 -3.21 12.47 -6.97
CA LYS A 25 -2.13 11.51 -7.11
C LYS A 25 -1.68 10.95 -5.76
N TYR A 26 -1.33 11.84 -4.82
CA TYR A 26 -0.84 11.42 -3.50
C TYR A 26 -1.92 10.82 -2.62
N THR A 27 -3.17 11.23 -2.77
CA THR A 27 -4.31 10.59 -2.09
C THR A 27 -4.45 9.14 -2.54
N THR A 28 -4.39 8.89 -3.84
CA THR A 28 -4.45 7.54 -4.41
C THR A 28 -3.27 6.68 -3.96
N LEU A 29 -2.05 7.23 -3.99
CA LEU A 29 -0.84 6.53 -3.52
C LEU A 29 -0.92 6.21 -2.04
N LEU A 30 -1.41 7.14 -1.22
CA LEU A 30 -1.59 6.94 0.22
C LEU A 30 -2.57 5.80 0.51
N GLU A 31 -3.72 5.79 -0.16
CA GLU A 31 -4.73 4.73 0.00
C GLU A 31 -4.17 3.37 -0.38
N LYS A 32 -3.42 3.31 -1.49
CA LYS A 32 -2.76 2.09 -1.94
C LYS A 32 -1.77 1.57 -0.90
N GLU A 33 -0.93 2.45 -0.34
CA GLU A 33 0.06 2.06 0.65
C GLU A 33 -0.58 1.66 1.98
N LYS A 34 -1.68 2.29 2.37
CA LYS A 34 -2.45 1.89 3.56
C LYS A 34 -3.03 0.48 3.40
N ALA A 35 -3.55 0.16 2.21
CA ALA A 35 -4.04 -1.18 1.90
C ALA A 35 -2.89 -2.20 1.93
N ASN A 36 -1.73 -1.87 1.39
CA ASN A 36 -0.54 -2.72 1.43
C ASN A 36 -0.06 -2.95 2.87
N ARG A 37 -0.06 -1.91 3.70
CA ARG A 37 0.29 -2.02 5.12
C ARG A 37 -0.64 -2.99 5.84
N GLU A 38 -1.94 -2.85 5.63
CA GLU A 38 -2.95 -3.74 6.21
C GLU A 38 -2.67 -5.21 5.86
N ILE A 39 -2.39 -5.48 4.59
CA ILE A 39 -2.06 -6.83 4.12
C ILE A 39 -0.77 -7.34 4.77
N LYS A 40 0.29 -6.52 4.81
CA LYS A 40 1.58 -6.92 5.40
C LYS A 40 1.47 -7.20 6.89
N GLU A 41 0.72 -6.40 7.64
CA GLU A 41 0.44 -6.66 9.06
C GLU A 41 -0.23 -8.01 9.25
N GLY A 42 -1.23 -8.33 8.43
CA GLY A 42 -1.93 -9.61 8.49
C GLY A 42 -1.01 -10.78 8.19
N LEU A 43 -0.14 -10.65 7.17
CA LEU A 43 0.81 -11.69 6.81
C LEU A 43 1.86 -11.94 7.89
N ILE A 44 2.35 -10.90 8.55
CA ILE A 44 3.29 -11.02 9.67
C ILE A 44 2.62 -11.75 10.84
N ARG A 45 1.40 -11.36 11.21
CA ARG A 45 0.62 -12.05 12.25
C ARG A 45 0.37 -13.51 11.90
N ALA A 46 0.05 -13.80 10.62
CA ALA A 46 -0.16 -15.17 10.15
C ALA A 46 1.11 -16.00 10.27
N CYS A 47 2.28 -15.42 10.00
CA CYS A 47 3.56 -16.11 10.19
C CYS A 47 3.82 -16.45 11.65
N ASP A 48 3.43 -15.58 12.58
CA ASP A 48 3.59 -15.80 14.03
C ASP A 48 2.67 -16.92 14.54
N ILE A 49 1.51 -17.13 13.92
CA ILE A 49 0.52 -18.13 14.32
C ILE A 49 0.30 -19.17 13.22
N ILE A 50 1.36 -19.51 12.49
CA ILE A 50 1.28 -20.38 11.32
C ILE A 50 0.66 -21.75 11.62
N ASP A 51 0.98 -22.35 12.76
CA ASP A 51 0.45 -23.66 13.13
C ASP A 51 -1.07 -23.61 13.27
N LEU A 52 -1.60 -22.55 13.85
CA LEU A 52 -3.03 -22.33 13.98
C LEU A 52 -3.70 -22.14 12.62
N ILE A 53 -3.07 -21.36 11.72
CA ILE A 53 -3.57 -21.14 10.35
C ILE A 53 -3.65 -22.46 9.58
N ILE A 54 -2.62 -23.28 9.65
CA ILE A 54 -2.59 -24.61 9.00
C ILE A 54 -3.71 -25.48 9.56
N GLU A 55 -3.91 -25.46 10.86
CA GLU A 55 -4.97 -26.23 11.53
C GLU A 55 -6.36 -25.80 11.07
N ILE A 56 -6.61 -24.49 10.95
CA ILE A 56 -7.86 -23.94 10.41
C ILE A 56 -8.08 -24.38 8.96
N LEU A 57 -7.05 -24.29 8.12
CA LEU A 57 -7.14 -24.67 6.71
C LEU A 57 -7.42 -26.17 6.54
N ARG A 58 -6.76 -27.02 7.32
CA ARG A 58 -6.97 -28.46 7.27
C ARG A 58 -8.31 -28.90 7.84
N GLY A 59 -8.79 -28.20 8.85
CA GLY A 59 -10.05 -28.51 9.53
C GLY A 59 -11.30 -27.97 8.84
N SER A 60 -11.13 -27.04 7.90
CA SER A 60 -12.24 -26.40 7.18
C SER A 60 -12.68 -27.22 5.97
N ALA A 61 -13.99 -27.26 5.72
CA ALA A 61 -14.55 -27.97 4.57
C ALA A 61 -14.31 -27.21 3.24
N ASN A 62 -14.23 -25.88 3.29
CA ASN A 62 -14.01 -25.03 2.11
C ASN A 62 -13.31 -23.72 2.51
N LEU A 63 -12.87 -22.94 1.51
CA LEU A 63 -12.16 -21.68 1.72
C LEU A 63 -13.05 -20.62 2.40
N LYS A 64 -14.34 -20.63 2.13
CA LYS A 64 -15.29 -19.69 2.72
C LYS A 64 -15.35 -19.86 4.24
N MET A 65 -15.37 -21.09 4.71
CA MET A 65 -15.36 -21.42 6.13
C MET A 65 -14.06 -20.98 6.80
N ALA A 66 -12.91 -21.23 6.16
CA ALA A 66 -11.60 -20.78 6.65
C ALA A 66 -11.53 -19.27 6.73
N LYS A 67 -12.00 -18.55 5.70
CA LYS A 67 -12.04 -17.09 5.67
C LYS A 67 -12.91 -16.51 6.77
N ASP A 68 -14.09 -17.07 6.99
CA ASP A 68 -15.00 -16.65 8.04
C ASP A 68 -14.38 -16.84 9.43
N CYS A 69 -13.65 -17.93 9.65
CA CYS A 69 -12.89 -18.12 10.89
C CYS A 69 -11.81 -17.04 11.08
N LEU A 70 -11.07 -16.72 10.03
CA LEU A 70 -10.00 -15.72 10.10
C LEU A 70 -10.55 -14.32 10.37
N VAL A 71 -11.67 -13.96 9.78
CA VAL A 71 -12.27 -12.62 9.89
C VAL A 71 -13.10 -12.46 11.16
N ASN A 72 -14.00 -13.38 11.40
CA ASN A 72 -15.01 -13.29 12.46
C ASN A 72 -14.75 -14.17 13.67
N GLY A 73 -13.74 -15.03 13.61
CA GLY A 73 -13.49 -16.00 14.67
C GLY A 73 -14.53 -17.11 14.73
N ASN A 74 -15.28 -17.37 13.66
CA ASN A 74 -16.28 -18.41 13.60
C ASN A 74 -15.62 -19.78 13.49
N VAL A 75 -15.70 -20.56 14.57
CA VAL A 75 -15.06 -21.87 14.67
C VAL A 75 -16.00 -23.03 14.39
N GLU A 76 -17.27 -22.76 14.08
CA GLU A 76 -18.25 -23.80 13.81
C GLU A 76 -17.90 -24.62 12.56
N GLY A 77 -18.01 -25.94 12.70
CA GLY A 77 -17.74 -26.86 11.60
C GLY A 77 -16.27 -27.09 11.29
N ILE A 78 -15.36 -26.40 11.96
CA ILE A 78 -13.92 -26.57 11.79
C ILE A 78 -13.40 -27.59 12.83
N LYS A 79 -12.61 -28.54 12.36
CA LYS A 79 -12.01 -29.57 13.25
C LYS A 79 -10.67 -29.04 13.77
N PHE A 80 -10.59 -28.84 15.07
CA PHE A 80 -9.37 -28.43 15.77
C PHE A 80 -8.74 -29.60 16.49
N LYS A 81 -7.41 -29.58 16.63
CA LYS A 81 -6.66 -30.62 17.36
C LYS A 81 -6.83 -30.52 18.88
N SER A 82 -7.10 -29.30 19.38
CA SER A 82 -7.25 -29.07 20.81
C SER A 82 -8.25 -27.92 21.06
N GLU A 83 -8.79 -27.91 22.30
CA GLU A 83 -9.66 -26.82 22.75
C GLU A 83 -8.93 -25.49 22.82
N GLN A 84 -7.63 -25.52 23.11
CA GLN A 84 -6.80 -24.30 23.14
C GLN A 84 -6.69 -23.68 21.77
N SER A 85 -6.47 -24.47 20.72
CA SER A 85 -6.45 -24.01 19.33
C SER A 85 -7.79 -23.40 18.93
N LYS A 86 -8.89 -24.03 19.33
CA LYS A 86 -10.23 -23.54 19.07
C LYS A 86 -10.46 -22.18 19.73
N LYS A 87 -10.05 -22.00 20.97
CA LYS A 87 -10.14 -20.72 21.70
C LYS A 87 -9.29 -19.62 21.03
N GLN A 88 -8.08 -19.95 20.59
CA GLN A 88 -7.22 -19.02 19.88
C GLN A 88 -7.84 -18.60 18.55
N ALA A 89 -8.42 -19.55 17.81
CA ALA A 89 -9.09 -19.27 16.54
C ALA A 89 -10.34 -18.39 16.73
N ALA A 90 -11.07 -18.55 17.81
CA ALA A 90 -12.23 -17.73 18.13
C ALA A 90 -11.87 -16.26 18.40
N GLY A 91 -10.62 -15.99 18.78
CA GLY A 91 -10.11 -14.63 19.00
C GLY A 91 -9.52 -13.97 17.77
N LEU A 92 -9.57 -14.59 16.60
CA LEU A 92 -9.02 -14.01 15.36
C LEU A 92 -9.93 -12.91 14.83
N ASP A 93 -9.29 -11.84 14.34
CA ASP A 93 -9.98 -10.63 13.89
C ASP A 93 -9.31 -10.02 12.66
N PHE A 94 -8.83 -10.84 11.74
CA PHE A 94 -8.26 -10.36 10.49
C PHE A 94 -9.31 -9.63 9.65
N THR A 95 -8.87 -8.65 8.87
CA THR A 95 -9.76 -8.01 7.90
C THR A 95 -9.98 -8.94 6.70
N GLU A 96 -10.99 -8.65 5.88
CA GLU A 96 -11.24 -9.45 4.68
C GLU A 96 -10.06 -9.43 3.71
N ARG A 97 -9.39 -8.30 3.57
CA ARG A 97 -8.18 -8.18 2.74
C ARG A 97 -7.05 -9.03 3.28
N GLN A 98 -6.83 -8.99 4.58
CA GLN A 98 -5.80 -9.78 5.24
C GLN A 98 -6.09 -11.28 5.09
N ALA A 99 -7.32 -11.70 5.36
CA ALA A 99 -7.74 -13.08 5.22
C ALA A 99 -7.58 -13.58 3.78
N GLY A 100 -8.00 -12.79 2.79
CA GLY A 100 -7.82 -13.12 1.38
C GLY A 100 -6.35 -13.30 1.01
N ALA A 101 -5.48 -12.42 1.47
CA ALA A 101 -4.04 -12.51 1.23
C ALA A 101 -3.41 -13.73 1.91
N ILE A 102 -3.82 -14.07 3.13
CA ILE A 102 -3.36 -15.25 3.86
C ILE A 102 -3.73 -16.54 3.09
N LEU A 103 -4.97 -16.60 2.59
CA LEU A 103 -5.46 -17.78 1.87
C LEU A 103 -4.79 -17.94 0.50
N GLU A 104 -4.41 -16.85 -0.15
CA GLU A 104 -3.71 -16.87 -1.44
C GLU A 104 -2.21 -17.11 -1.29
N MET A 105 -1.69 -16.99 -0.09
CA MET A 105 -0.26 -17.13 0.17
C MET A 105 0.21 -18.56 -0.11
N ARG A 106 1.29 -18.67 -0.87
CA ARG A 106 1.93 -19.95 -1.10
C ARG A 106 2.59 -20.47 0.18
N LEU A 107 2.53 -21.78 0.39
CA LEU A 107 2.99 -22.41 1.64
C LEU A 107 4.45 -22.06 2.00
N TYR A 108 5.33 -21.93 1.01
CA TYR A 108 6.74 -21.60 1.25
C TYR A 108 6.96 -20.17 1.77
N LYS A 109 6.04 -19.23 1.49
CA LYS A 109 6.09 -17.86 2.03
C LYS A 109 5.81 -17.82 3.52
N LEU A 110 5.20 -18.86 4.07
CA LEU A 110 4.96 -19.02 5.50
C LEU A 110 6.19 -19.51 6.26
N ILE A 111 7.27 -19.86 5.57
CA ILE A 111 8.53 -20.30 6.17
C ILE A 111 9.34 -19.08 6.64
N GLY A 112 10.01 -19.19 7.78
CA GLY A 112 10.66 -18.10 8.50
C GLY A 112 11.61 -17.19 7.70
N LEU A 113 12.12 -17.65 6.55
CA LEU A 113 13.00 -16.86 5.70
C LEU A 113 12.28 -15.66 5.04
N GLU A 114 10.97 -15.76 4.83
CA GLU A 114 10.16 -14.69 4.24
C GLU A 114 9.67 -13.64 5.25
N ILE A 115 9.69 -13.97 6.55
CA ILE A 115 9.25 -13.05 7.61
C ILE A 115 10.09 -11.78 7.60
N LEU A 116 11.39 -11.89 7.42
CA LEU A 116 12.31 -10.74 7.35
C LEU A 116 11.98 -9.83 6.17
N ASN A 117 11.64 -10.42 5.01
CA ASN A 117 11.25 -9.66 3.83
C ASN A 117 9.90 -8.96 4.03
N LEU A 118 8.94 -9.64 4.65
CA LEU A 118 7.63 -9.05 4.98
C LEU A 118 7.77 -7.87 5.94
N GLN A 119 8.61 -8.01 6.97
CA GLN A 119 8.89 -6.93 7.92
C GLN A 119 9.50 -5.73 7.21
N LYS A 120 10.46 -5.97 6.32
CA LYS A 120 11.12 -4.94 5.53
C LYS A 120 10.14 -4.20 4.62
N GLU A 121 9.29 -4.94 3.91
CA GLU A 121 8.23 -4.38 3.06
C GLU A 121 7.22 -3.57 3.87
N TYR A 122 6.85 -4.05 5.07
CA TYR A 122 5.99 -3.32 6.00
C TYR A 122 6.61 -1.99 6.41
N ASP A 123 7.89 -2.00 6.80
CA ASP A 123 8.60 -0.77 7.20
C ASP A 123 8.68 0.24 6.04
N GLU A 124 8.87 -0.23 4.83
CA GLU A 124 8.84 0.61 3.62
C GLU A 124 7.46 1.22 3.38
N CYS A 125 6.38 0.44 3.54
CA CYS A 125 5.00 0.93 3.45
C CYS A 125 4.73 2.03 4.48
N VAL A 126 5.15 1.85 5.73
CA VAL A 126 4.98 2.84 6.80
C VAL A 126 5.69 4.14 6.45
N ARG A 127 6.93 4.06 5.96
CA ARG A 127 7.69 5.25 5.53
C ARG A 127 7.01 5.99 4.39
N LYS A 128 6.49 5.27 3.40
CA LYS A 128 5.73 5.87 2.29
C LYS A 128 4.46 6.55 2.76
N ILE A 129 3.73 5.93 3.69
CA ILE A 129 2.52 6.48 4.27
C ILE A 129 2.82 7.78 5.00
N GLU A 130 3.85 7.81 5.85
CA GLU A 130 4.30 9.02 6.55
C GLU A 130 4.65 10.14 5.58
N LYS A 131 5.39 9.79 4.51
CA LYS A 131 5.77 10.73 3.47
C LYS A 131 4.55 11.33 2.77
N TYR A 132 3.59 10.49 2.36
CA TYR A 132 2.40 10.95 1.65
C TYR A 132 1.46 11.75 2.54
N GLU A 133 1.31 11.36 3.81
CA GLU A 133 0.53 12.13 4.79
C GLU A 133 1.13 13.52 5.02
N LYS A 134 2.45 13.60 5.11
CA LYS A 134 3.17 14.86 5.24
C LYS A 134 2.95 15.76 4.02
N ILE A 135 3.04 15.21 2.82
CA ILE A 135 2.80 15.94 1.57
C ILE A 135 1.37 16.47 1.51
N LEU A 136 0.39 15.62 1.81
CA LEU A 136 -1.04 16.00 1.77
C LEU A 136 -1.41 16.97 2.89
N GLY A 137 -0.74 16.89 4.04
CA GLY A 137 -1.01 17.75 5.19
C GLY A 137 -0.43 19.16 5.10
N SER A 138 0.46 19.42 4.16
CA SER A 138 1.14 20.71 4.01
C SER A 138 1.20 21.14 2.57
N ARG A 139 0.66 22.33 2.27
CA ARG A 139 0.73 22.93 0.94
C ARG A 139 2.18 23.22 0.53
N LYS A 140 3.04 23.55 1.50
CA LYS A 140 4.46 23.80 1.30
C LYS A 140 5.19 22.52 0.84
N GLU A 141 4.93 21.38 1.45
CA GLU A 141 5.51 20.09 1.07
C GLU A 141 5.02 19.65 -0.32
N MET A 142 3.74 19.86 -0.61
CA MET A 142 3.17 19.60 -1.93
C MET A 142 3.86 20.44 -3.01
N ALA A 143 4.10 21.72 -2.76
CA ALA A 143 4.81 22.61 -3.68
C ALA A 143 6.23 22.13 -3.95
N LYS A 144 6.95 21.65 -2.95
CA LYS A 144 8.30 21.08 -3.11
C LYS A 144 8.31 19.87 -4.03
N VAL A 145 7.35 18.97 -3.88
CA VAL A 145 7.23 17.74 -4.69
C VAL A 145 6.90 18.10 -6.14
N ILE A 146 5.97 19.01 -6.37
CA ILE A 146 5.61 19.49 -7.72
C ILE A 146 6.83 20.12 -8.40
N LYS A 147 7.56 20.96 -7.68
CA LYS A 147 8.77 21.60 -8.18
C LYS A 147 9.84 20.58 -8.58
N ALA A 148 10.06 19.57 -7.75
CA ALA A 148 11.02 18.49 -8.03
C ALA A 148 10.64 17.70 -9.29
N ASP A 149 9.36 17.37 -9.47
CA ASP A 149 8.87 16.66 -10.64
C ASP A 149 9.05 17.48 -11.92
N LEU A 150 8.77 18.78 -11.87
CA LEU A 150 8.97 19.69 -12.99
C LEU A 150 10.45 19.84 -13.35
N LEU A 151 11.34 19.88 -12.37
CA LEU A 151 12.78 19.94 -12.60
C LEU A 151 13.31 18.66 -13.26
N ASN A 152 12.80 17.50 -12.87
CA ASN A 152 13.16 16.23 -13.49
C ASN A 152 12.75 16.17 -14.96
N ILE A 153 11.54 16.62 -15.29
CA ILE A 153 11.05 16.71 -16.66
C ILE A 153 11.94 17.65 -17.50
N LYS A 154 12.25 18.82 -16.97
CA LYS A 154 13.12 19.80 -17.64
C LYS A 154 14.51 19.22 -17.91
N LYS A 155 15.07 18.49 -16.97
CA LYS A 155 16.37 17.84 -17.09
C LYS A 155 16.40 16.79 -18.20
N GLU A 156 15.37 15.96 -18.28
CA GLU A 156 15.23 14.94 -19.32
C GLU A 156 15.14 15.57 -20.72
N TYR A 157 14.29 16.56 -20.88
CA TYR A 157 14.16 17.29 -22.15
C TYR A 157 15.44 18.06 -22.53
N GLY A 158 16.13 18.59 -21.55
CA GLY A 158 17.42 19.27 -21.77
C GLY A 158 18.49 18.35 -22.31
N VAL A 159 18.57 17.12 -21.82
CA VAL A 159 19.51 16.10 -22.30
C VAL A 159 19.17 15.68 -23.74
N GLU A 160 17.90 15.43 -24.04
CA GLU A 160 17.44 15.10 -25.40
C GLU A 160 17.76 16.21 -26.41
N ARG A 161 17.55 17.47 -26.02
CA ARG A 161 17.88 18.63 -26.89
C ARG A 161 19.36 18.68 -27.22
N ARG A 162 20.24 18.45 -26.24
CA ARG A 162 21.69 18.44 -26.48
C ARG A 162 22.09 17.34 -27.44
N THR A 163 21.52 16.14 -27.27
CA THR A 163 21.77 15.00 -28.14
C THR A 163 21.37 15.29 -29.57
N VAL A 164 20.22 15.89 -29.79
CA VAL A 164 19.72 16.27 -31.12
C VAL A 164 20.63 17.34 -31.78
N ILE A 165 21.10 18.31 -31.03
CA ILE A 165 22.01 19.35 -31.53
C ILE A 165 23.38 18.77 -31.93
N GLU A 166 23.91 17.86 -31.13
CA GLU A 166 25.16 17.15 -31.41
C GLU A 166 25.06 16.28 -32.68
N ASP A 167 23.94 15.60 -32.84
CA ASP A 167 23.68 14.80 -34.04
C ASP A 167 23.48 15.62 -35.31
N GLY A 168 23.15 16.92 -35.17
CA GLY A 168 22.95 17.88 -36.27
C GLY A 168 24.23 18.50 -36.86
N GLU A 169 25.38 18.30 -36.22
CA GLU A 169 26.67 18.75 -36.69
C GLU A 169 27.37 17.65 -37.50
#